data_b082702ab5871bab301fa3d9f5386712
#
_entry.id   b082702ab5871bab301fa3d9f5386712
#
_cell.length_a   1.000
_cell.length_b   1.000
_cell.length_c   1.000
_cell.angle_alpha   90.00
_cell.angle_beta   90.00
_cell.angle_gamma   90.00
#
_symmetry.space_group_name_H-M   'P 1'
#
loop_
_entity.id
_entity.type
_entity.pdbx_description
1 polymer ?
#
loop_
_entity_poly.entity_id
_entity_poly.type
_entity_poly.pdbx_seq_one_letter_code
_entity_poly.pdbx_strand_id
1 'polypeptide(L)'
;MLYLYLEELREYYKKTLKSKLKRTKKRREQKAISTTISHCKLLVQYLDEDYKETKKTLKGLLKNGEITFDLLWAIFKPNLIAFTSTYGNAEVSRCFKVDYASKFSSFMRGDWYCIEGRYLEYDGKTFGLGDFDADVDAFKGPRKITSLACYPLMYHKDVKGVTEQLVERGKRFVAMDGMKYMAMKGMSYQKRKKGVAKININGKGNETKHLQSLC
;
A
#
# COMPACT_ATOMS: atom_id res chain seq x y z
N MET A 1 -1.18 11.41 10.35
CA MET A 1 -1.84 10.51 11.34
C MET A 1 -0.80 9.82 12.21
N LEU A 2 -0.56 10.37 13.40
CA LEU A 2 0.45 9.84 14.34
C LEU A 2 0.10 8.45 14.90
N TYR A 3 -1.19 8.13 14.99
CA TYR A 3 -1.66 6.83 15.49
C TYR A 3 -1.05 5.63 14.78
N LEU A 4 -0.84 5.70 13.46
CA LEU A 4 -0.24 4.61 12.67
C LEU A 4 1.19 4.26 13.10
N TYR A 5 1.87 5.18 13.78
CA TYR A 5 3.25 5.04 14.26
C TYR A 5 3.34 4.91 15.79
N LEU A 6 2.21 4.75 16.47
CA LEU A 6 2.14 4.73 17.93
C LEU A 6 3.01 3.65 18.56
N GLU A 7 2.95 2.43 18.04
CA GLU A 7 3.74 1.30 18.59
C GLU A 7 5.24 1.47 18.29
N GLU A 8 5.60 2.00 17.11
CA GLU A 8 7.00 2.28 16.77
C GLU A 8 7.55 3.42 17.63
N LEU A 9 6.76 4.47 17.86
CA LEU A 9 7.16 5.53 18.76
C LEU A 9 7.35 5.00 20.19
N ARG A 10 6.49 4.08 20.64
CA ARG A 10 6.58 3.40 21.93
C ARG A 10 7.87 2.57 22.05
N GLU A 11 8.19 1.80 21.02
CA GLU A 11 9.43 1.04 20.98
C GLU A 11 10.67 1.93 20.87
N TYR A 12 10.62 2.96 20.06
CA TYR A 12 11.71 3.91 19.88
C TYR A 12 12.15 4.54 21.20
N TYR A 13 11.21 5.13 21.97
CA TYR A 13 11.62 5.74 23.23
C TYR A 13 12.00 4.71 24.30
N LYS A 14 11.34 3.55 24.35
CA LYS A 14 11.64 2.49 25.33
C LYS A 14 12.95 1.77 25.07
N LYS A 15 13.25 1.44 23.81
CA LYS A 15 14.44 0.65 23.44
C LYS A 15 15.57 1.56 22.99
N THR A 16 15.37 2.34 21.94
CA THR A 16 16.45 3.09 21.27
C THR A 16 16.93 4.27 22.09
N LEU A 17 16.03 5.17 22.51
CA LEU A 17 16.42 6.36 23.27
C LEU A 17 16.97 6.02 24.67
N LYS A 18 16.39 5.04 25.36
CA LYS A 18 16.92 4.62 26.67
C LYS A 18 18.29 3.97 26.55
N SER A 19 18.55 3.15 25.52
CA SER A 19 19.88 2.61 25.23
C SER A 19 20.89 3.70 24.90
N LYS A 20 20.50 4.67 24.08
CA LYS A 20 21.34 5.83 23.74
C LYS A 20 21.67 6.66 24.97
N LEU A 21 20.69 6.89 25.84
CA LEU A 21 20.91 7.62 27.11
C LEU A 21 21.99 6.95 27.99
N LYS A 22 21.94 5.61 28.13
CA LYS A 22 22.92 4.85 28.93
C LYS A 22 24.34 4.93 28.34
N ARG A 23 24.48 5.04 27.03
CA ARG A 23 25.79 5.08 26.35
C ARG A 23 26.39 6.49 26.26
N THR A 24 25.57 7.51 26.36
CA THR A 24 26.00 8.92 26.22
C THR A 24 26.68 9.39 27.50
N LYS A 25 27.92 9.92 27.40
CA LYS A 25 28.68 10.43 28.53
C LYS A 25 28.52 11.94 28.78
N LYS A 26 28.19 12.69 27.71
CA LYS A 26 28.08 14.16 27.78
C LYS A 26 26.77 14.58 28.43
N ARG A 27 26.87 15.29 29.55
CA ARG A 27 25.72 15.74 30.36
C ARG A 27 24.66 16.53 29.59
N ARG A 28 25.09 17.40 28.65
CA ARG A 28 24.17 18.18 27.79
C ARG A 28 23.32 17.28 26.87
N GLU A 29 23.96 16.29 26.25
CA GLU A 29 23.29 15.33 25.38
C GLU A 29 22.36 14.39 26.17
N GLN A 30 22.78 13.96 27.39
CA GLN A 30 21.94 13.16 28.27
C GLN A 30 20.65 13.92 28.64
N LYS A 31 20.76 15.22 28.97
CA LYS A 31 19.60 16.05 29.26
C LYS A 31 18.65 16.16 28.06
N ALA A 32 19.19 16.39 26.85
CA ALA A 32 18.37 16.46 25.62
C ALA A 32 17.65 15.12 25.34
N ILE A 33 18.35 13.98 25.44
CA ILE A 33 17.73 12.66 25.23
C ILE A 33 16.66 12.40 26.30
N SER A 34 16.91 12.72 27.56
CA SER A 34 15.93 12.56 28.65
C SER A 34 14.67 13.38 28.39
N THR A 35 14.81 14.63 27.97
CA THR A 35 13.69 15.50 27.59
C THR A 35 12.90 14.90 26.41
N THR A 36 13.59 14.39 25.38
CA THR A 36 12.95 13.72 24.23
C THR A 36 12.15 12.49 24.68
N ILE A 37 12.70 11.67 25.59
CA ILE A 37 11.99 10.51 26.17
C ILE A 37 10.72 10.96 26.89
N SER A 38 10.79 12.03 27.68
CA SER A 38 9.62 12.57 28.40
C SER A 38 8.54 13.07 27.44
N HIS A 39 8.93 13.78 26.38
CA HIS A 39 7.99 14.23 25.35
C HIS A 39 7.34 13.06 24.59
N CYS A 40 8.14 12.06 24.17
CA CYS A 40 7.60 10.86 23.54
C CYS A 40 6.61 10.11 24.45
N LYS A 41 6.94 10.00 25.74
CA LYS A 41 6.06 9.35 26.72
C LYS A 41 4.72 10.09 26.85
N LEU A 42 4.76 11.42 26.98
CA LEU A 42 3.56 12.25 27.07
C LEU A 42 2.70 12.14 25.81
N LEU A 43 3.33 12.21 24.62
CA LEU A 43 2.62 12.06 23.36
C LEU A 43 1.96 10.68 23.23
N VAL A 44 2.65 9.61 23.61
CA VAL A 44 2.10 8.25 23.58
C VAL A 44 0.91 8.12 24.54
N GLN A 45 0.99 8.70 25.74
CA GLN A 45 -0.12 8.69 26.70
C GLN A 45 -1.34 9.43 26.12
N TYR A 46 -1.13 10.60 25.55
CA TYR A 46 -2.20 11.38 24.91
C TYR A 46 -2.86 10.59 23.77
N LEU A 47 -2.06 10.01 22.88
CA LEU A 47 -2.60 9.22 21.78
C LEU A 47 -3.32 7.95 22.23
N ASP A 48 -2.84 7.29 23.30
CA ASP A 48 -3.52 6.11 23.87
C ASP A 48 -4.90 6.46 24.43
N GLU A 49 -5.04 7.65 25.01
CA GLU A 49 -6.30 8.12 25.57
C GLU A 49 -7.27 8.58 24.48
N ASP A 50 -6.78 9.42 23.55
CA ASP A 50 -7.55 9.96 22.42
C ASP A 50 -8.09 8.86 21.49
N TYR A 51 -7.28 7.84 21.20
CA TYR A 51 -7.67 6.72 20.31
C TYR A 51 -8.15 5.47 21.04
N LYS A 52 -8.48 5.56 22.34
CA LYS A 52 -8.86 4.40 23.16
C LYS A 52 -10.07 3.63 22.58
N GLU A 53 -11.15 4.34 22.29
CA GLU A 53 -12.37 3.72 21.72
C GLU A 53 -12.15 3.24 20.28
N THR A 54 -11.46 4.02 19.47
CA THR A 54 -11.07 3.64 18.10
C THR A 54 -10.26 2.36 18.11
N LYS A 55 -9.28 2.24 19.00
CA LYS A 55 -8.43 1.04 19.16
C LYS A 55 -9.24 -0.19 19.57
N LYS A 56 -10.21 -0.01 20.47
CA LYS A 56 -11.10 -1.10 20.90
C LYS A 56 -11.97 -1.60 19.75
N THR A 57 -12.61 -0.69 19.02
CA THR A 57 -13.45 -0.99 17.86
C THR A 57 -12.62 -1.67 16.74
N LEU A 58 -11.48 -1.07 16.41
CA LEU A 58 -10.57 -1.58 15.37
C LEU A 58 -10.08 -2.99 15.71
N LYS A 59 -9.69 -3.25 16.97
CA LYS A 59 -9.26 -4.58 17.42
C LYS A 59 -10.35 -5.63 17.24
N GLY A 60 -11.60 -5.28 17.54
CA GLY A 60 -12.76 -6.15 17.34
C GLY A 60 -12.98 -6.51 15.86
N LEU A 61 -12.96 -5.49 15.00
CA LEU A 61 -13.13 -5.66 13.54
C LEU A 61 -12.00 -6.48 12.94
N LEU A 62 -10.74 -6.14 13.23
CA LEU A 62 -9.58 -6.85 12.68
C LEU A 62 -9.50 -8.31 13.12
N LYS A 63 -9.97 -8.65 14.33
CA LYS A 63 -10.08 -10.04 14.79
C LYS A 63 -10.98 -10.87 13.87
N ASN A 64 -12.02 -10.25 13.31
CA ASN A 64 -12.94 -10.88 12.36
C ASN A 64 -12.49 -10.76 10.90
N GLY A 65 -11.34 -10.12 10.64
CA GLY A 65 -10.87 -9.78 9.29
C GLY A 65 -11.76 -8.76 8.59
N GLU A 66 -12.38 -7.87 9.35
CA GLU A 66 -13.33 -6.86 8.88
C GLU A 66 -12.83 -5.45 9.14
N ILE A 67 -13.37 -4.50 8.39
CA ILE A 67 -13.12 -3.07 8.54
C ILE A 67 -14.36 -2.29 8.15
N THR A 68 -14.52 -1.07 8.70
CA THR A 68 -15.50 -0.09 8.23
C THR A 68 -14.81 0.96 7.35
N PHE A 69 -15.60 1.62 6.51
CA PHE A 69 -15.08 2.67 5.62
C PHE A 69 -14.35 3.77 6.38
N ASP A 70 -14.88 4.23 7.49
CA ASP A 70 -14.29 5.32 8.30
C ASP A 70 -13.00 4.91 9.02
N LEU A 71 -12.71 3.63 9.13
CA LEU A 71 -11.48 3.10 9.74
C LEU A 71 -10.45 2.60 8.73
N LEU A 72 -10.69 2.75 7.42
CA LEU A 72 -9.75 2.31 6.38
C LEU A 72 -8.36 2.92 6.55
N TRP A 73 -8.26 4.17 6.99
CA TRP A 73 -6.98 4.82 7.27
C TRP A 73 -6.09 4.04 8.25
N ALA A 74 -6.68 3.25 9.14
CA ALA A 74 -5.93 2.53 10.17
C ALA A 74 -5.20 1.29 9.63
N ILE A 75 -5.58 0.78 8.47
CA ILE A 75 -4.92 -0.38 7.84
C ILE A 75 -3.95 0.00 6.72
N PHE A 76 -4.03 1.21 6.17
CA PHE A 76 -3.12 1.69 5.13
C PHE A 76 -2.02 2.58 5.71
N LYS A 77 -0.91 1.96 6.07
CA LYS A 77 0.28 2.66 6.55
C LYS A 77 1.24 2.93 5.39
N PRO A 78 1.91 4.09 5.34
CA PRO A 78 2.98 4.32 4.37
C PRO A 78 4.03 3.21 4.40
N ASN A 79 4.54 2.88 3.22
CA ASN A 79 5.49 1.80 2.96
C ASN A 79 4.94 0.37 3.09
N LEU A 80 3.66 0.15 3.36
CA LEU A 80 3.04 -1.16 3.22
C LEU A 80 2.93 -1.56 1.74
N ILE A 81 2.86 -2.86 1.51
CA ILE A 81 2.49 -3.40 0.20
C ILE A 81 0.97 -3.59 0.18
N ALA A 82 0.31 -2.94 -0.74
CA ALA A 82 -1.11 -3.11 -1.01
C ALA A 82 -1.31 -4.09 -2.17
N PHE A 83 -2.35 -4.90 -2.03
CA PHE A 83 -2.83 -5.84 -3.02
C PHE A 83 -4.04 -5.27 -3.75
N THR A 84 -4.08 -5.40 -5.05
CA THR A 84 -5.25 -5.12 -5.90
C THR A 84 -5.23 -6.08 -7.09
N SER A 85 -6.31 -6.11 -7.85
CA SER A 85 -6.34 -6.83 -9.12
C SER A 85 -5.88 -5.93 -10.28
N THR A 86 -5.42 -6.55 -11.34
CA THR A 86 -5.08 -5.82 -12.57
C THR A 86 -6.35 -5.26 -13.21
N TYR A 87 -6.25 -4.07 -13.75
CA TYR A 87 -7.36 -3.39 -14.40
C TYR A 87 -7.97 -4.27 -15.52
N GLY A 88 -9.25 -4.55 -15.42
CA GLY A 88 -9.98 -5.38 -16.37
C GLY A 88 -9.79 -6.89 -16.23
N ASN A 89 -8.91 -7.36 -15.34
CA ASN A 89 -8.73 -8.78 -15.05
C ASN A 89 -8.56 -9.03 -13.55
N ALA A 90 -9.64 -9.43 -12.89
CA ALA A 90 -9.66 -9.69 -11.45
C ALA A 90 -8.78 -10.89 -11.02
N GLU A 91 -8.45 -11.79 -11.94
CA GLU A 91 -7.62 -12.97 -11.66
C GLU A 91 -6.13 -12.66 -11.60
N VAL A 92 -5.71 -11.53 -12.18
CA VAL A 92 -4.30 -11.15 -12.20
C VAL A 92 -4.00 -10.23 -11.02
N SER A 93 -3.27 -10.76 -10.07
CA SER A 93 -2.79 -10.04 -8.89
C SER A 93 -1.84 -8.91 -9.23
N ARG A 94 -1.97 -7.80 -8.54
CA ARG A 94 -1.05 -6.67 -8.58
C ARG A 94 -0.76 -6.18 -7.18
N CYS A 95 0.48 -5.77 -6.95
CA CYS A 95 0.87 -5.12 -5.71
C CYS A 95 1.63 -3.82 -6.00
N PHE A 96 1.49 -2.87 -5.09
CA PHE A 96 2.23 -1.62 -5.12
C PHE A 96 2.58 -1.19 -3.70
N LYS A 97 3.59 -0.34 -3.57
CA LYS A 97 4.03 0.20 -2.29
C LYS A 97 3.24 1.47 -1.99
N VAL A 98 2.50 1.46 -0.89
CA VAL A 98 1.67 2.59 -0.46
C VAL A 98 2.54 3.76 -0.02
N ASP A 99 2.26 4.95 -0.52
CA ASP A 99 2.81 6.20 -0.05
C ASP A 99 1.87 6.85 0.96
N TYR A 100 0.61 7.03 0.60
CA TYR A 100 -0.41 7.48 1.52
C TYR A 100 -1.81 7.03 1.09
N ALA A 101 -2.78 7.21 1.98
CA ALA A 101 -4.18 6.92 1.71
C ALA A 101 -5.06 8.00 2.33
N SER A 102 -6.00 8.52 1.56
CA SER A 102 -6.85 9.64 1.93
C SER A 102 -8.30 9.43 1.53
N LYS A 103 -9.21 9.97 2.35
CA LYS A 103 -10.64 10.03 2.04
C LYS A 103 -10.91 11.24 1.16
N PHE A 104 -11.64 11.01 0.09
CA PHE A 104 -12.13 12.04 -0.82
C PHE A 104 -13.66 12.01 -0.85
N SER A 105 -14.25 13.13 -1.23
CA SER A 105 -15.70 13.28 -1.41
C SER A 105 -15.99 14.15 -2.62
N SER A 106 -16.96 13.78 -3.43
CA SER A 106 -17.48 14.63 -4.48
C SER A 106 -18.99 14.51 -4.60
N PHE A 107 -19.63 15.56 -5.05
CA PHE A 107 -21.08 15.58 -5.25
C PHE A 107 -21.56 14.51 -6.25
N MET A 108 -20.76 14.23 -7.28
CA MET A 108 -21.13 13.30 -8.35
C MET A 108 -20.88 11.83 -8.02
N ARG A 109 -19.81 11.54 -7.23
CA ARG A 109 -19.37 10.16 -6.92
C ARG A 109 -19.72 9.73 -5.50
N GLY A 110 -19.92 10.69 -4.58
CA GLY A 110 -19.98 10.41 -3.16
C GLY A 110 -18.58 10.32 -2.54
N ASP A 111 -18.47 9.53 -1.48
CA ASP A 111 -17.21 9.34 -0.75
C ASP A 111 -16.43 8.14 -1.30
N TRP A 112 -15.10 8.26 -1.35
CA TRP A 112 -14.21 7.15 -1.63
C TRP A 112 -12.89 7.32 -0.88
N TYR A 113 -12.15 6.24 -0.74
CA TYR A 113 -10.82 6.22 -0.21
C TYR A 113 -9.84 5.97 -1.34
N CYS A 114 -8.90 6.89 -1.58
CA CYS A 114 -7.86 6.73 -2.58
C CYS A 114 -6.57 6.30 -1.89
N ILE A 115 -6.00 5.20 -2.35
CA ILE A 115 -4.72 4.65 -1.89
C ILE A 115 -3.71 4.90 -2.99
N GLU A 116 -2.79 5.81 -2.74
CA GLU A 116 -1.74 6.19 -3.68
C GLU A 116 -0.42 5.52 -3.31
N GLY A 117 0.36 5.19 -4.33
CA GLY A 117 1.62 4.53 -4.13
C GLY A 117 2.42 4.38 -5.41
N ARG A 118 3.45 3.54 -5.35
CA ARG A 118 4.43 3.38 -6.42
C ARG A 118 4.68 1.92 -6.74
N TYR A 119 4.97 1.68 -8.01
CA TYR A 119 5.39 0.37 -8.51
C TYR A 119 6.59 0.51 -9.44
N LEU A 120 7.24 -0.61 -9.78
CA LEU A 120 8.34 -0.62 -10.72
C LEU A 120 7.81 -0.41 -12.14
N GLU A 121 8.36 0.56 -12.85
CA GLU A 121 8.02 0.90 -14.22
C GLU A 121 9.27 1.04 -15.09
N TYR A 122 9.11 0.95 -16.42
CA TYR A 122 10.16 1.12 -17.40
C TYR A 122 9.73 2.14 -18.45
N ASP A 123 10.50 3.20 -18.64
CA ASP A 123 10.19 4.31 -19.56
C ASP A 123 10.68 4.06 -21.01
N GLY A 124 11.23 2.89 -21.27
CA GLY A 124 11.86 2.53 -22.55
C GLY A 124 13.37 2.69 -22.55
N LYS A 125 13.97 3.28 -21.51
CA LYS A 125 15.42 3.46 -21.34
C LYS A 125 15.92 2.98 -19.99
N THR A 126 15.20 3.33 -18.91
CA THR A 126 15.59 3.03 -17.54
C THR A 126 14.41 2.53 -16.72
N PHE A 127 14.71 1.70 -15.72
CA PHE A 127 13.74 1.35 -14.70
C PHE A 127 13.60 2.46 -13.68
N GLY A 128 12.37 2.78 -13.28
CA GLY A 128 12.01 3.78 -12.32
C GLY A 128 10.82 3.36 -11.47
N LEU A 129 10.29 4.30 -10.71
CA LEU A 129 9.04 4.12 -9.97
C LEU A 129 7.94 4.93 -10.66
N GLY A 130 6.89 4.26 -11.08
CA GLY A 130 5.67 4.87 -11.59
C GLY A 130 4.63 5.04 -10.50
N ASP A 131 3.76 6.03 -10.65
CA ASP A 131 2.66 6.30 -9.73
C ASP A 131 1.49 5.35 -10.01
N PHE A 132 0.84 4.93 -8.95
CA PHE A 132 -0.35 4.08 -8.99
C PHE A 132 -1.34 4.48 -7.92
N ASP A 133 -2.60 4.49 -8.29
CA ASP A 133 -3.71 4.72 -7.37
C ASP A 133 -4.75 3.61 -7.46
N ALA A 134 -5.39 3.34 -6.33
CA ALA A 134 -6.52 2.42 -6.23
C ALA A 134 -7.60 3.01 -5.33
N ASP A 135 -8.83 2.95 -5.78
CA ASP A 135 -9.97 3.51 -5.07
C ASP A 135 -10.78 2.42 -4.37
N VAL A 136 -11.25 2.75 -3.19
CA VAL A 136 -12.27 1.99 -2.46
C VAL A 136 -13.48 2.89 -2.24
N ASP A 137 -14.57 2.62 -2.94
CA ASP A 137 -15.80 3.38 -2.79
C ASP A 137 -16.43 3.16 -1.42
N ALA A 138 -17.16 4.17 -0.92
CA ALA A 138 -17.81 4.12 0.37
C ALA A 138 -18.78 2.93 0.48
N PHE A 139 -18.79 2.31 1.64
CA PHE A 139 -19.68 1.22 1.99
C PHE A 139 -20.20 1.37 3.41
N LYS A 140 -21.37 0.78 3.68
CA LYS A 140 -22.01 0.80 4.98
C LYS A 140 -21.64 -0.43 5.81
N GLY A 141 -21.40 -0.22 7.09
CA GLY A 141 -21.12 -1.28 8.06
C GLY A 141 -19.76 -1.97 7.89
N PRO A 142 -19.52 -3.05 8.66
CA PRO A 142 -18.31 -3.84 8.53
C PRO A 142 -18.28 -4.64 7.22
N ARG A 143 -17.10 -4.72 6.59
CA ARG A 143 -16.85 -5.50 5.38
C ARG A 143 -15.55 -6.28 5.52
N LYS A 144 -15.49 -7.48 4.94
CA LYS A 144 -14.26 -8.28 4.89
C LYS A 144 -13.16 -7.50 4.18
N ILE A 145 -11.99 -7.39 4.79
CA ILE A 145 -10.84 -6.67 4.22
C ILE A 145 -10.47 -7.25 2.85
N THR A 146 -10.50 -8.56 2.71
CA THR A 146 -10.18 -9.27 1.45
C THR A 146 -11.22 -9.10 0.33
N SER A 147 -12.37 -8.51 0.62
CA SER A 147 -13.40 -8.19 -0.39
C SER A 147 -13.31 -6.76 -0.92
N LEU A 148 -12.39 -5.95 -0.39
CA LEU A 148 -12.15 -4.60 -0.89
C LEU A 148 -11.40 -4.64 -2.23
N ALA A 149 -11.60 -3.61 -3.05
CA ALA A 149 -10.89 -3.48 -4.33
C ALA A 149 -9.37 -3.35 -4.15
N CYS A 150 -8.94 -2.76 -3.03
CA CYS A 150 -7.56 -2.65 -2.61
C CYS A 150 -7.45 -2.88 -1.10
N TYR A 151 -6.46 -3.65 -0.66
CA TYR A 151 -6.20 -3.92 0.76
C TYR A 151 -4.73 -4.28 1.01
N PRO A 152 -4.21 -4.11 2.24
CA PRO A 152 -2.83 -4.50 2.55
C PRO A 152 -2.61 -5.99 2.33
N LEU A 153 -1.52 -6.34 1.64
CA LEU A 153 -1.18 -7.72 1.26
C LEU A 153 -1.15 -8.68 2.45
N MET A 154 -0.80 -8.20 3.64
CA MET A 154 -0.76 -8.99 4.86
C MET A 154 -2.09 -9.66 5.23
N TYR A 155 -3.22 -9.16 4.73
CA TYR A 155 -4.55 -9.77 4.94
C TYR A 155 -4.93 -10.78 3.85
N HIS A 156 -4.09 -10.95 2.83
CA HIS A 156 -4.35 -11.92 1.77
C HIS A 156 -4.28 -13.35 2.31
N LYS A 157 -5.13 -14.26 1.79
CA LYS A 157 -5.17 -15.67 2.24
C LYS A 157 -3.86 -16.41 1.98
N ASP A 158 -3.22 -16.10 0.85
CA ASP A 158 -1.94 -16.67 0.45
C ASP A 158 -0.94 -15.56 0.15
N VAL A 159 -0.42 -14.93 1.21
CA VAL A 159 0.59 -13.87 1.10
C VAL A 159 1.87 -14.39 0.43
N LYS A 160 2.28 -15.61 0.79
CA LYS A 160 3.53 -16.20 0.32
C LYS A 160 3.48 -16.51 -1.17
N GLY A 161 2.45 -17.23 -1.62
CA GLY A 161 2.30 -17.59 -3.04
C GLY A 161 2.14 -16.36 -3.93
N VAL A 162 1.33 -15.36 -3.50
CA VAL A 162 1.22 -14.09 -4.25
C VAL A 162 2.56 -13.37 -4.32
N THR A 163 3.31 -13.31 -3.22
CA THR A 163 4.62 -12.64 -3.21
C THR A 163 5.60 -13.34 -4.15
N GLU A 164 5.71 -14.68 -4.10
CA GLU A 164 6.58 -15.48 -4.97
C GLU A 164 6.22 -15.28 -6.44
N GLN A 165 4.93 -15.34 -6.78
CA GLN A 165 4.42 -15.11 -8.13
C GLN A 165 4.77 -13.72 -8.66
N LEU A 166 4.57 -12.68 -7.83
CA LEU A 166 4.84 -11.30 -8.23
C LEU A 166 6.34 -11.00 -8.34
N VAL A 167 7.16 -11.57 -7.46
CA VAL A 167 8.63 -11.46 -7.54
C VAL A 167 9.14 -12.11 -8.82
N GLU A 168 8.65 -13.31 -9.16
CA GLU A 168 9.03 -14.00 -10.39
C GLU A 168 8.61 -13.21 -11.64
N ARG A 169 7.41 -12.65 -11.63
CA ARG A 169 6.95 -11.76 -12.71
C ARG A 169 7.81 -10.50 -12.83
N GLY A 170 8.18 -9.90 -11.70
CA GLY A 170 9.08 -8.74 -11.66
C GLY A 170 10.48 -9.06 -12.20
N LYS A 171 11.05 -10.23 -11.86
CA LYS A 171 12.33 -10.68 -12.41
C LYS A 171 12.27 -10.82 -13.95
N ARG A 172 11.20 -11.41 -14.46
CA ARG A 172 10.99 -11.52 -15.93
C ARG A 172 10.85 -10.15 -16.58
N PHE A 173 10.15 -9.22 -15.93
CA PHE A 173 10.00 -7.85 -16.42
C PHE A 173 11.35 -7.14 -16.50
N VAL A 174 12.16 -7.20 -15.45
CA VAL A 174 13.51 -6.59 -15.45
C VAL A 174 14.44 -7.27 -16.47
N ALA A 175 14.31 -8.58 -16.70
CA ALA A 175 15.07 -9.30 -17.71
C ALA A 175 14.71 -8.88 -19.16
N MET A 176 13.61 -8.17 -19.36
CA MET A 176 13.19 -7.62 -20.66
C MET A 176 13.76 -6.21 -20.94
N ASP A 177 14.84 -5.84 -20.28
CA ASP A 177 15.55 -4.58 -20.53
C ASP A 177 15.97 -4.42 -22.00
N GLY A 178 15.83 -3.19 -22.53
CA GLY A 178 16.13 -2.84 -23.91
C GLY A 178 15.04 -3.24 -24.91
N MET A 179 15.32 -2.99 -26.19
CA MET A 179 14.39 -3.29 -27.27
C MET A 179 14.42 -4.79 -27.61
N LYS A 180 13.30 -5.48 -27.40
CA LYS A 180 13.16 -6.92 -27.72
C LYS A 180 11.92 -7.16 -28.57
N TYR A 181 12.09 -7.95 -29.61
CA TYR A 181 10.97 -8.42 -30.42
C TYR A 181 10.44 -9.72 -29.83
N MET A 182 9.23 -9.71 -29.35
CA MET A 182 8.58 -10.87 -28.74
C MET A 182 7.23 -11.13 -29.39
N ALA A 183 6.91 -12.39 -29.62
CA ALA A 183 5.57 -12.81 -30.01
C ALA A 183 4.69 -12.86 -28.75
N MET A 184 3.58 -12.14 -28.73
CA MET A 184 2.60 -12.19 -27.66
C MET A 184 1.34 -12.91 -28.13
N LYS A 185 0.93 -13.92 -27.36
CA LYS A 185 -0.36 -14.60 -27.54
C LYS A 185 -1.16 -14.47 -26.26
N GLY A 186 -2.30 -13.81 -26.31
CA GLY A 186 -3.15 -13.65 -25.12
C GLY A 186 -4.13 -12.50 -25.22
N MET A 187 -4.73 -12.16 -24.08
CA MET A 187 -5.65 -11.04 -23.95
C MET A 187 -4.90 -9.76 -23.55
N SER A 188 -5.13 -8.69 -24.28
CA SER A 188 -4.70 -7.34 -23.90
C SER A 188 -5.88 -6.52 -23.43
N TYR A 189 -5.64 -5.63 -22.49
CA TYR A 189 -6.64 -4.74 -21.93
C TYR A 189 -6.26 -3.29 -22.22
N GLN A 190 -7.11 -2.60 -22.96
CA GLN A 190 -6.90 -1.19 -23.27
C GLN A 190 -7.86 -0.32 -22.47
N LYS A 191 -7.33 0.60 -21.66
CA LYS A 191 -8.12 1.62 -20.97
C LYS A 191 -8.67 2.61 -22.03
N ARG A 192 -9.96 2.77 -22.10
CA ARG A 192 -10.64 3.75 -22.96
C ARG A 192 -11.35 4.78 -22.11
N LYS A 193 -11.72 5.95 -22.68
CA LYS A 193 -12.49 7.00 -21.97
C LYS A 193 -13.80 6.49 -21.33
N LYS A 194 -14.40 5.43 -21.86
CA LYS A 194 -15.64 4.81 -21.37
C LYS A 194 -15.48 3.34 -21.01
N GLY A 195 -14.42 2.99 -20.24
CA GLY A 195 -14.21 1.63 -19.75
C GLY A 195 -13.00 0.91 -20.33
N VAL A 196 -12.99 -0.42 -20.24
CA VAL A 196 -11.88 -1.27 -20.69
C VAL A 196 -12.30 -2.10 -21.90
N ALA A 197 -11.53 -2.05 -22.98
CA ALA A 197 -11.68 -2.98 -24.09
C ALA A 197 -10.78 -4.19 -23.90
N LYS A 198 -11.34 -5.39 -24.00
CA LYS A 198 -10.60 -6.63 -24.14
C LYS A 198 -10.23 -6.80 -25.62
N ILE A 199 -8.95 -6.99 -25.88
CA ILE A 199 -8.45 -7.22 -27.26
C ILE A 199 -7.76 -8.57 -27.25
N ASN A 200 -8.23 -9.49 -28.08
CA ASN A 200 -7.57 -10.77 -28.29
C ASN A 200 -6.43 -10.55 -29.29
N ILE A 201 -5.19 -10.70 -28.86
CA ILE A 201 -4.03 -10.58 -29.71
C ILE A 201 -3.64 -11.99 -30.17
N ASN A 202 -4.18 -12.36 -31.31
CA ASN A 202 -3.73 -13.55 -32.08
C ASN A 202 -2.95 -13.04 -33.27
N GLY A 203 -1.65 -12.84 -33.15
CA GLY A 203 -0.92 -12.46 -34.33
C GLY A 203 0.53 -12.06 -34.17
N LYS A 204 1.31 -12.37 -35.20
CA LYS A 204 2.57 -11.72 -35.52
C LYS A 204 2.27 -10.26 -35.89
N GLY A 205 2.26 -9.37 -34.94
CA GLY A 205 1.98 -7.97 -35.20
C GLY A 205 3.22 -7.13 -35.02
N ASN A 206 3.70 -6.51 -36.06
CA ASN A 206 4.57 -5.33 -36.01
C ASN A 206 3.77 -4.16 -35.44
N GLU A 207 3.70 -4.03 -34.16
CA GLU A 207 3.26 -2.79 -33.54
C GLU A 207 4.03 -2.56 -32.24
N THR A 208 4.95 -1.63 -32.31
CA THR A 208 5.48 -0.88 -31.17
C THR A 208 4.33 -0.18 -30.45
N LYS A 209 3.61 -0.87 -29.60
CA LYS A 209 2.68 -0.26 -28.66
C LYS A 209 3.10 -0.59 -27.25
N HIS A 210 3.44 0.47 -26.56
CA HIS A 210 3.71 0.56 -25.13
C HIS A 210 3.15 -0.60 -24.30
N LEU A 211 4.04 -1.44 -23.82
CA LEU A 211 3.80 -2.44 -22.78
C LEU A 211 3.64 -1.75 -21.40
N GLN A 212 2.77 -0.74 -21.33
CA GLN A 212 2.56 0.05 -20.11
C GLN A 212 1.56 -0.55 -19.12
N SER A 213 1.21 -1.81 -19.16
CA SER A 213 0.15 -2.31 -18.26
C SER A 213 0.32 -3.72 -17.72
N LEU A 214 1.52 -4.28 -17.65
CA LEU A 214 1.72 -5.66 -17.18
C LEU A 214 2.63 -5.80 -15.96
N CYS A 215 2.82 -4.73 -15.20
CA CYS A 215 3.50 -4.80 -13.89
C CYS A 215 2.53 -4.63 -12.75
#